data_aeee99f4ed7b1194d4dfc3920db9000a
#
_entry.id   aeee99f4ed7b1194d4dfc3920db9000a
#
_cell.length_a   1.000
_cell.length_b   1.000
_cell.length_c   1.000
_cell.angle_alpha   90.00
_cell.angle_beta   90.00
_cell.angle_gamma   90.00
#
_symmetry.space_group_name_H-M   'P 1'
#
loop_
_entity.id
_entity.type
_entity.pdbx_description
1 polymer ?
#
loop_
_entity_poly.entity_id
_entity_poly.type
_entity_poly.pdbx_seq_one_letter_code
_entity_poly.pdbx_strand_id
1 'polypeptide(L)'
;MLGLLCPVCGGRLAREKTVWRCESRHSFDVARSGYVNLLPPSASGKRHGDDKRMVAARTAFLSRGYYDHLIGAVAETCAQLAGPDACVLDAGCGEGTYTRAIYDALAAKGGCPQLLGADISAEAVRRAARQVPEGIFCAASTAHLPLAAESLDLIVNIFSPLMAEEFLRVLKPGGYLLRVVPM
;
A
#
# COMPACT_ATOMS: atom_id res chain seq x y z
N MET A 1 12.36 -7.80 6.79
CA MET A 1 10.90 -7.91 7.04
C MET A 1 10.30 -6.52 7.04
N LEU A 2 9.31 -6.27 6.19
CA LEU A 2 8.61 -4.99 6.11
C LEU A 2 7.89 -4.71 7.43
N GLY A 3 8.12 -3.52 8.01
CA GLY A 3 7.56 -3.13 9.30
C GLY A 3 6.98 -1.73 9.26
N LEU A 4 5.84 -1.53 9.92
CA LEU A 4 5.24 -0.22 10.07
C LEU A 4 5.90 0.57 11.20
N LEU A 5 5.96 1.89 11.04
CA LEU A 5 6.37 2.83 12.08
C LEU A 5 5.15 3.53 12.69
N CYS A 6 5.28 3.86 13.96
CA CYS A 6 4.26 4.60 14.70
C CYS A 6 4.18 6.05 14.19
N PRO A 7 3.02 6.53 13.72
CA PRO A 7 2.89 7.89 13.21
C PRO A 7 2.99 8.96 14.32
N VAL A 8 3.01 8.56 15.59
CA VAL A 8 3.09 9.47 16.74
C VAL A 8 4.53 9.66 17.20
N CYS A 9 5.32 8.59 17.28
CA CYS A 9 6.66 8.64 17.87
C CYS A 9 7.76 8.08 16.96
N GLY A 10 7.44 7.60 15.76
CA GLY A 10 8.42 7.01 14.82
C GLY A 10 8.94 5.61 15.23
N GLY A 11 8.59 5.11 16.42
CA GLY A 11 9.02 3.78 16.87
C GLY A 11 8.40 2.65 16.06
N ARG A 12 9.05 1.48 16.01
CA ARG A 12 8.52 0.31 15.31
C ARG A 12 7.18 -0.14 15.90
N LEU A 13 6.27 -0.51 15.02
CA LEU A 13 5.02 -1.14 15.40
C LEU A 13 5.17 -2.66 15.31
N ALA A 14 4.82 -3.36 16.38
CA ALA A 14 4.67 -4.81 16.41
C ALA A 14 3.19 -5.18 16.31
N ARG A 15 2.87 -6.20 15.51
CA ARG A 15 1.50 -6.70 15.38
C ARG A 15 1.20 -7.72 16.46
N GLU A 16 0.22 -7.43 17.29
CA GLU A 16 -0.30 -8.31 18.35
C GLU A 16 -1.76 -8.68 18.00
N LYS A 17 -1.96 -9.79 17.30
CA LYS A 17 -3.29 -10.25 16.83
C LYS A 17 -4.07 -9.16 16.10
N THR A 18 -4.88 -8.37 16.80
CA THR A 18 -5.80 -7.36 16.27
C THR A 18 -5.34 -5.91 16.54
N VAL A 19 -4.12 -5.72 17.01
CA VAL A 19 -3.57 -4.40 17.37
C VAL A 19 -2.14 -4.27 16.87
N TRP A 20 -1.78 -3.11 16.36
CA TRP A 20 -0.40 -2.71 16.18
C TRP A 20 0.02 -1.81 17.34
N ARG A 21 1.15 -2.10 17.99
CA ARG A 21 1.63 -1.35 19.15
C ARG A 21 3.12 -1.05 19.05
N CYS A 22 3.53 0.15 19.49
CA CYS A 22 4.94 0.52 19.65
C CYS A 22 5.38 0.41 21.12
N GLU A 23 6.68 0.46 21.36
CA GLU A 23 7.27 0.44 22.71
C GLU A 23 6.77 1.58 23.61
N SER A 24 6.49 2.76 23.03
CA SER A 24 5.88 3.90 23.73
C SER A 24 4.38 3.71 24.01
N ARG A 25 3.83 2.50 23.82
CA ARG A 25 2.44 2.10 24.09
C ARG A 25 1.37 2.79 23.21
N HIS A 26 1.74 3.49 22.13
CA HIS A 26 0.74 3.88 21.15
C HIS A 26 0.19 2.62 20.48
N SER A 27 -1.14 2.56 20.34
CA SER A 27 -1.83 1.38 19.81
C SER A 27 -2.82 1.76 18.70
N PHE A 28 -2.91 0.92 17.68
CA PHE A 28 -3.75 1.09 16.50
C PHE A 28 -4.47 -0.21 16.20
N ASP A 29 -5.80 -0.18 16.28
CA ASP A 29 -6.61 -1.37 16.07
C ASP A 29 -6.58 -1.79 14.59
N VAL A 30 -6.49 -3.10 14.36
CA VAL A 30 -6.68 -3.69 13.06
C VAL A 30 -8.18 -3.85 12.82
N ALA A 31 -8.68 -3.19 11.80
CA ALA A 31 -10.08 -3.32 11.40
C ALA A 31 -10.40 -4.78 11.04
N ARG A 32 -11.67 -5.18 11.16
CA ARG A 32 -12.13 -6.54 10.79
C ARG A 32 -11.79 -6.95 9.36
N SER A 33 -11.58 -5.99 8.47
CA SER A 33 -11.14 -6.21 7.08
C SER A 33 -9.64 -6.42 6.92
N GLY A 34 -8.83 -6.27 7.97
CA GLY A 34 -7.39 -6.53 7.95
C GLY A 34 -6.49 -5.30 7.84
N TYR A 35 -7.02 -4.09 7.62
CA TYR A 35 -6.21 -2.87 7.56
C TYR A 35 -6.07 -2.17 8.91
N VAL A 36 -5.06 -1.31 9.02
CA VAL A 36 -4.86 -0.40 10.16
C VAL A 36 -4.99 1.06 9.71
N ASN A 37 -5.61 1.91 10.55
CA ASN A 37 -5.67 3.34 10.30
C ASN A 37 -4.52 4.05 11.04
N LEU A 38 -3.59 4.61 10.28
CA LEU A 38 -2.41 5.35 10.77
C LEU A 38 -2.48 6.85 10.45
N LEU A 39 -3.62 7.34 9.98
CA LEU A 39 -3.84 8.78 9.79
C LEU A 39 -3.90 9.48 11.14
N PRO A 40 -3.29 10.68 11.29
CA PRO A 40 -3.35 11.44 12.52
C PRO A 40 -4.78 11.88 12.82
N PRO A 41 -5.17 12.04 14.11
CA PRO A 41 -6.53 12.46 14.50
C PRO A 41 -6.98 13.80 13.89
N SER A 42 -6.05 14.72 13.66
CA SER A 42 -6.30 16.00 12.99
C SER A 42 -6.77 15.86 11.54
N ALA A 43 -6.53 14.71 10.92
CA ALA A 43 -7.03 14.38 9.58
C ALA A 43 -8.48 13.87 9.61
N SER A 44 -9.01 13.48 10.77
CA SER A 44 -10.33 12.83 10.89
C SER A 44 -11.54 13.75 10.58
N GLY A 45 -11.38 15.06 10.57
CA GLY A 45 -12.43 16.04 10.25
C GLY A 45 -12.55 16.42 8.78
N LYS A 46 -11.60 16.05 7.93
CA LYS A 46 -11.63 16.32 6.49
C LYS A 46 -11.79 15.00 5.74
N ARG A 47 -12.70 14.98 4.74
CA ARG A 47 -12.75 13.84 3.80
C ARG A 47 -11.44 13.79 3.03
N HIS A 48 -10.64 12.76 3.30
CA HIS A 48 -9.40 12.51 2.59
C HIS A 48 -9.61 11.34 1.61
N GLY A 49 -9.28 11.57 0.35
CA GLY A 49 -9.36 10.56 -0.71
C GLY A 49 -10.81 10.21 -1.13
N ASP A 50 -10.92 9.12 -1.87
CA ASP A 50 -12.17 8.64 -2.43
C ASP A 50 -13.17 8.23 -1.35
N ASP A 51 -14.42 8.65 -1.51
CA ASP A 51 -15.53 8.21 -0.67
C ASP A 51 -16.05 6.83 -1.12
N LYS A 52 -17.03 6.29 -0.36
CA LYS A 52 -17.62 4.97 -0.63
C LYS A 52 -18.21 4.84 -2.05
N ARG A 53 -18.81 5.92 -2.58
CA ARG A 53 -19.43 5.92 -3.93
C ARG A 53 -18.36 5.92 -5.00
N MET A 54 -17.31 6.74 -4.83
CA MET A 54 -16.18 6.82 -5.75
C MET A 54 -15.43 5.48 -5.81
N VAL A 55 -15.13 4.88 -4.65
CA VAL A 55 -14.48 3.56 -4.57
C VAL A 55 -15.36 2.47 -5.22
N ALA A 56 -16.68 2.49 -4.99
CA ALA A 56 -17.60 1.55 -5.61
C ALA A 56 -17.66 1.71 -7.14
N ALA A 57 -17.71 2.96 -7.64
CA ALA A 57 -17.70 3.25 -9.05
C ALA A 57 -16.39 2.79 -9.73
N ARG A 58 -15.25 3.05 -9.09
CA ARG A 58 -13.93 2.58 -9.56
C ARG A 58 -13.88 1.06 -9.63
N THR A 59 -14.29 0.37 -8.57
CA THR A 59 -14.36 -1.10 -8.56
C THR A 59 -15.23 -1.63 -9.70
N ALA A 60 -16.41 -1.07 -9.88
CA ALA A 60 -17.33 -1.48 -10.94
C ALA A 60 -16.77 -1.20 -12.35
N PHE A 61 -15.98 -0.13 -12.51
CA PHE A 61 -15.33 0.19 -13.76
C PHE A 61 -14.17 -0.77 -14.06
N LEU A 62 -13.29 -0.99 -13.10
CA LEU A 62 -12.14 -1.89 -13.28
C LEU A 62 -12.57 -3.34 -13.50
N SER A 63 -13.65 -3.79 -12.85
CA SER A 63 -14.20 -5.15 -13.04
C SER A 63 -14.77 -5.42 -14.45
N ARG A 64 -14.89 -4.39 -15.30
CA ARG A 64 -15.29 -4.55 -16.71
C ARG A 64 -14.15 -4.94 -17.65
N GLY A 65 -12.92 -5.02 -17.13
CA GLY A 65 -11.77 -5.47 -17.89
C GLY A 65 -11.12 -4.44 -18.82
N TYR A 66 -11.60 -3.20 -18.87
CA TYR A 66 -11.03 -2.16 -19.74
C TYR A 66 -9.55 -1.87 -19.47
N TYR A 67 -9.11 -2.16 -18.25
CA TYR A 67 -7.73 -1.91 -17.80
C TYR A 67 -6.89 -3.19 -17.64
N ASP A 68 -7.41 -4.36 -18.04
CA ASP A 68 -6.72 -5.64 -17.83
C ASP A 68 -5.33 -5.67 -18.49
N HIS A 69 -5.18 -5.09 -19.69
CA HIS A 69 -3.87 -4.97 -20.33
C HIS A 69 -2.89 -4.15 -19.51
N LEU A 70 -3.33 -3.01 -18.93
CA LEU A 70 -2.49 -2.17 -18.09
C LEU A 70 -2.16 -2.88 -16.77
N ILE A 71 -3.14 -3.51 -16.16
CA ILE A 71 -2.98 -4.27 -14.91
C ILE A 71 -1.96 -5.40 -15.13
N GLY A 72 -2.09 -6.16 -16.21
CA GLY A 72 -1.15 -7.22 -16.57
C GLY A 72 0.26 -6.68 -16.82
N ALA A 73 0.40 -5.61 -17.62
CA ALA A 73 1.69 -5.00 -17.92
C ALA A 73 2.39 -4.47 -16.65
N VAL A 74 1.65 -3.84 -15.73
CA VAL A 74 2.19 -3.38 -14.44
C VAL A 74 2.67 -4.56 -13.60
N ALA A 75 1.86 -5.60 -13.46
CA ALA A 75 2.19 -6.79 -12.68
C ALA A 75 3.44 -7.51 -13.23
N GLU A 76 3.52 -7.67 -14.53
CA GLU A 76 4.64 -8.28 -15.24
C GLU A 76 5.92 -7.46 -15.07
N THR A 77 5.84 -6.13 -15.21
CA THR A 77 6.97 -5.22 -14.98
C THR A 77 7.45 -5.30 -13.52
N CYS A 78 6.55 -5.32 -12.56
CA CYS A 78 6.90 -5.51 -11.15
C CYS A 78 7.65 -6.83 -10.92
N ALA A 79 7.18 -7.92 -11.53
CA ALA A 79 7.83 -9.21 -11.44
C ALA A 79 9.22 -9.25 -12.12
N GLN A 80 9.45 -8.42 -13.14
CA GLN A 80 10.77 -8.28 -13.75
C GLN A 80 11.74 -7.46 -12.88
N LEU A 81 11.26 -6.38 -12.25
CA LEU A 81 12.07 -5.46 -11.46
C LEU A 81 12.39 -5.97 -10.06
N ALA A 82 11.49 -6.74 -9.45
CA ALA A 82 11.59 -7.17 -8.07
C ALA A 82 11.84 -8.68 -7.93
N GLY A 83 12.62 -9.04 -6.92
CA GLY A 83 12.85 -10.44 -6.55
C GLY A 83 11.62 -11.09 -5.92
N PRO A 84 11.63 -12.43 -5.76
CA PRO A 84 10.50 -13.18 -5.22
C PRO A 84 10.15 -12.82 -3.76
N ASP A 85 11.12 -12.36 -2.97
CA ASP A 85 10.96 -11.98 -1.56
C ASP A 85 11.02 -10.46 -1.35
N ALA A 86 10.76 -9.69 -2.40
CA ALA A 86 10.88 -8.24 -2.38
C ALA A 86 9.89 -7.58 -1.41
N CYS A 87 10.33 -6.48 -0.81
CA CYS A 87 9.48 -5.54 -0.07
C CYS A 87 8.90 -4.51 -1.06
N VAL A 88 7.60 -4.56 -1.28
CA VAL A 88 6.90 -3.74 -2.29
C VAL A 88 5.86 -2.85 -1.65
N LEU A 89 5.83 -1.58 -2.04
CA LEU A 89 4.77 -0.63 -1.69
C LEU A 89 3.91 -0.32 -2.91
N ASP A 90 2.60 -0.46 -2.78
CA ASP A 90 1.62 0.15 -3.67
C ASP A 90 1.15 1.48 -3.05
N ALA A 91 1.72 2.59 -3.55
CA ALA A 91 1.49 3.94 -3.04
C ALA A 91 0.30 4.61 -3.72
N GLY A 92 -0.82 4.65 -3.02
CA GLY A 92 -2.14 4.98 -3.56
C GLY A 92 -2.84 3.72 -4.09
N CYS A 93 -2.85 2.66 -3.28
CA CYS A 93 -3.31 1.32 -3.69
C CYS A 93 -4.80 1.25 -4.07
N GLY A 94 -5.57 2.30 -3.75
CA GLY A 94 -7.00 2.31 -4.01
C GLY A 94 -7.72 1.12 -3.39
N GLU A 95 -8.56 0.46 -4.18
CA GLU A 95 -9.36 -0.70 -3.72
C GLU A 95 -8.63 -2.05 -3.90
N GLY A 96 -7.39 -2.06 -4.45
CA GLY A 96 -6.50 -3.22 -4.44
C GLY A 96 -6.43 -4.04 -5.74
N THR A 97 -7.08 -3.64 -6.83
CA THR A 97 -7.06 -4.41 -8.09
C THR A 97 -5.63 -4.57 -8.65
N TYR A 98 -4.88 -3.48 -8.74
CA TYR A 98 -3.46 -3.56 -9.15
C TYR A 98 -2.63 -4.30 -8.12
N THR A 99 -2.86 -4.02 -6.84
CA THR A 99 -2.15 -4.67 -5.73
C THR A 99 -2.28 -6.19 -5.78
N ARG A 100 -3.49 -6.73 -6.10
CA ARG A 100 -3.73 -8.18 -6.26
C ARG A 100 -2.90 -8.75 -7.41
N ALA A 101 -2.96 -8.12 -8.57
CA ALA A 101 -2.21 -8.59 -9.75
C ALA A 101 -0.69 -8.58 -9.52
N ILE A 102 -0.17 -7.53 -8.86
CA ILE A 102 1.25 -7.42 -8.49
C ILE A 102 1.64 -8.54 -7.53
N TYR A 103 0.84 -8.77 -6.48
CA TYR A 103 1.11 -9.83 -5.52
C TYR A 103 1.15 -11.20 -6.19
N ASP A 104 0.15 -11.51 -7.04
CA ASP A 104 0.07 -12.80 -7.74
C ASP A 104 1.27 -13.03 -8.66
N ALA A 105 1.69 -12.00 -9.41
CA ALA A 105 2.84 -12.08 -10.30
C ALA A 105 4.16 -12.30 -9.54
N LEU A 106 4.33 -11.66 -8.38
CA LEU A 106 5.52 -11.85 -7.53
C LEU A 106 5.50 -13.22 -6.85
N ALA A 107 4.37 -13.64 -6.31
CA ALA A 107 4.23 -14.94 -5.65
C ALA A 107 4.42 -16.11 -6.63
N ALA A 108 4.05 -15.96 -7.89
CA ALA A 108 4.26 -16.95 -8.95
C ALA A 108 5.76 -17.25 -9.20
N LYS A 109 6.68 -16.40 -8.74
CA LYS A 109 8.14 -16.62 -8.78
C LYS A 109 8.63 -17.59 -7.70
N GLY A 110 7.74 -18.12 -6.85
CA GLY A 110 8.08 -19.12 -5.83
C GLY A 110 8.64 -18.54 -4.54
N GLY A 111 8.48 -17.21 -4.30
CA GLY A 111 8.91 -16.53 -3.08
C GLY A 111 7.75 -16.11 -2.18
N CYS A 112 8.08 -15.28 -1.20
CA CYS A 112 7.13 -14.71 -0.24
C CYS A 112 7.22 -13.17 -0.25
N PRO A 113 6.63 -12.50 -1.26
CA PRO A 113 6.72 -11.06 -1.37
C PRO A 113 6.05 -10.38 -0.17
N GLN A 114 6.70 -9.34 0.36
CA GLN A 114 6.16 -8.53 1.43
C GLN A 114 5.53 -7.27 0.82
N LEU A 115 4.21 -7.27 0.70
CA LEU A 115 3.47 -6.20 0.04
C LEU A 115 2.74 -5.33 1.05
N LEU A 116 2.95 -4.02 0.94
CA LEU A 116 2.21 -2.98 1.65
C LEU A 116 1.36 -2.18 0.66
N GLY A 117 0.07 -2.05 0.96
CA GLY A 117 -0.80 -1.08 0.30
C GLY A 117 -1.08 0.12 1.22
N ALA A 118 -0.81 1.32 0.74
CA ALA A 118 -1.11 2.55 1.46
C ALA A 118 -2.01 3.46 0.62
N ASP A 119 -3.09 3.95 1.21
CA ASP A 119 -3.97 4.96 0.61
C ASP A 119 -4.54 5.86 1.70
N ILE A 120 -4.87 7.10 1.35
CA ILE A 120 -5.49 8.05 2.28
C ILE A 120 -6.97 7.73 2.50
N SER A 121 -7.62 7.03 1.57
CA SER A 121 -9.01 6.59 1.68
C SER A 121 -9.12 5.30 2.49
N ALA A 122 -9.59 5.39 3.73
CA ALA A 122 -9.86 4.22 4.56
C ALA A 122 -10.87 3.25 3.92
N GLU A 123 -11.83 3.75 3.12
CA GLU A 123 -12.79 2.91 2.39
C GLU A 123 -12.10 2.11 1.28
N ALA A 124 -11.18 2.72 0.54
CA ALA A 124 -10.39 2.05 -0.48
C ALA A 124 -9.50 0.96 0.14
N VAL A 125 -8.71 1.32 1.15
CA VAL A 125 -7.83 0.40 1.89
C VAL A 125 -8.60 -0.77 2.49
N ARG A 126 -9.81 -0.52 3.00
CA ARG A 126 -10.70 -1.57 3.54
C ARG A 126 -11.03 -2.64 2.49
N ARG A 127 -11.20 -2.25 1.23
CA ARG A 127 -11.45 -3.19 0.12
C ARG A 127 -10.17 -3.90 -0.29
N ALA A 128 -9.08 -3.16 -0.45
CA ALA A 128 -7.78 -3.71 -0.80
C ALA A 128 -7.33 -4.82 0.16
N ALA A 129 -7.45 -4.58 1.47
CA ALA A 129 -7.12 -5.57 2.50
C ALA A 129 -7.96 -6.86 2.43
N ARG A 130 -9.16 -6.80 1.86
CA ARG A 130 -9.98 -7.99 1.62
C ARG A 130 -9.61 -8.73 0.35
N GLN A 131 -9.14 -7.99 -0.66
CA GLN A 131 -8.70 -8.58 -1.93
C GLN A 131 -7.34 -9.28 -1.79
N VAL A 132 -6.45 -8.73 -0.93
CA VAL A 132 -5.08 -9.24 -0.75
C VAL A 132 -4.81 -9.47 0.75
N PRO A 133 -5.43 -10.48 1.36
CA PRO A 133 -5.29 -10.73 2.80
C PRO A 133 -3.86 -11.09 3.22
N GLU A 134 -3.01 -11.44 2.28
CA GLU A 134 -1.58 -11.73 2.47
C GLU A 134 -0.74 -10.45 2.68
N GLY A 135 -1.24 -9.30 2.22
CA GLY A 135 -0.56 -8.01 2.33
C GLY A 135 -0.80 -7.29 3.65
N ILE A 136 0.00 -6.27 3.91
CA ILE A 136 -0.24 -5.29 4.97
C ILE A 136 -0.91 -4.07 4.35
N PHE A 137 -2.01 -3.60 4.95
CA PHE A 137 -2.73 -2.44 4.45
C PHE A 137 -2.89 -1.38 5.53
N CYS A 138 -2.60 -0.12 5.18
CA CYS A 138 -2.78 0.99 6.09
C CYS A 138 -3.44 2.21 5.42
N ALA A 139 -4.40 2.82 6.12
CA ALA A 139 -4.82 4.16 5.76
C ALA A 139 -3.75 5.13 6.24
N ALA A 140 -3.02 5.74 5.29
CA ALA A 140 -1.89 6.61 5.55
C ALA A 140 -1.70 7.62 4.41
N SER A 141 -1.03 8.73 4.69
CA SER A 141 -0.61 9.68 3.66
C SER A 141 0.65 9.16 2.97
N THR A 142 0.65 9.15 1.64
CA THR A 142 1.86 8.83 0.85
C THR A 142 2.96 9.90 0.97
N ALA A 143 2.61 11.09 1.48
CA ALA A 143 3.58 12.14 1.77
C ALA A 143 4.34 11.91 3.10
N HIS A 144 3.84 11.01 3.94
CA HIS A 144 4.45 10.64 5.23
C HIS A 144 4.17 9.16 5.47
N LEU A 145 4.94 8.32 4.81
CA LEU A 145 4.77 6.86 4.89
C LEU A 145 5.23 6.33 6.25
N PRO A 146 4.47 5.45 6.89
CA PRO A 146 4.84 4.84 8.15
C PRO A 146 5.88 3.72 7.94
N LEU A 147 6.99 4.04 7.28
CA LEU A 147 8.05 3.11 6.90
C LEU A 147 9.43 3.67 7.21
N ALA A 148 10.35 2.77 7.54
CA ALA A 148 11.75 3.13 7.72
C ALA A 148 12.38 3.57 6.38
N ALA A 149 13.44 4.38 6.46
CA ALA A 149 14.27 4.67 5.30
C ALA A 149 14.86 3.36 4.72
N GLU A 150 15.09 3.34 3.42
CA GLU A 150 15.77 2.24 2.72
C GLU A 150 15.17 0.85 3.02
N SER A 151 13.82 0.77 3.11
CA SER A 151 13.12 -0.47 3.48
C SER A 151 12.46 -1.19 2.30
N LEU A 152 12.32 -0.53 1.15
CA LEU A 152 11.58 -1.04 -0.01
C LEU A 152 12.49 -1.35 -1.19
N ASP A 153 12.22 -2.44 -1.88
CA ASP A 153 12.86 -2.82 -3.14
C ASP A 153 12.14 -2.20 -4.35
N LEU A 154 10.82 -2.02 -4.24
CA LEU A 154 9.99 -1.47 -5.31
C LEU A 154 8.86 -0.61 -4.72
N ILE A 155 8.63 0.55 -5.33
CA ILE A 155 7.41 1.34 -5.15
C ILE A 155 6.63 1.34 -6.45
N VAL A 156 5.33 1.11 -6.36
CA VAL A 156 4.36 1.27 -7.45
C VAL A 156 3.48 2.47 -7.14
N ASN A 157 3.32 3.37 -8.13
CA ASN A 157 2.51 4.58 -8.00
C ASN A 157 1.67 4.76 -9.27
N ILE A 158 0.39 4.40 -9.19
CA ILE A 158 -0.52 4.36 -10.34
C ILE A 158 -1.62 5.41 -10.15
N PHE A 159 -1.68 6.39 -11.07
CA PHE A 159 -2.69 7.47 -11.05
C PHE A 159 -2.80 8.20 -9.70
N SER A 160 -1.71 8.24 -8.94
CA SER A 160 -1.61 8.83 -7.62
C SER A 160 -0.53 9.93 -7.59
N PRO A 161 -0.61 10.91 -6.68
CA PRO A 161 0.40 11.95 -6.57
C PRO A 161 1.80 11.39 -6.31
N LEU A 162 2.79 11.98 -6.97
CA LEU A 162 4.21 11.65 -6.74
C LEU A 162 4.72 12.39 -5.49
N MET A 163 5.19 11.65 -4.50
CA MET A 163 5.85 12.17 -3.31
C MET A 163 7.35 11.85 -3.40
N ALA A 164 8.08 12.55 -4.28
CA ALA A 164 9.43 12.18 -4.69
C ALA A 164 10.40 12.04 -3.53
N GLU A 165 10.45 13.02 -2.62
CA GLU A 165 11.35 12.99 -1.45
C GLU A 165 11.05 11.82 -0.52
N GLU A 166 9.77 11.58 -0.25
CA GLU A 166 9.34 10.50 0.62
C GLU A 166 9.57 9.12 -0.01
N PHE A 167 9.34 9.00 -1.33
CA PHE A 167 9.60 7.75 -2.04
C PHE A 167 11.11 7.44 -2.10
N LEU A 168 11.95 8.45 -2.33
CA LEU A 168 13.40 8.29 -2.26
C LEU A 168 13.88 7.91 -0.86
N ARG A 169 13.26 8.46 0.18
CA ARG A 169 13.60 8.12 1.57
C ARG A 169 13.40 6.64 1.88
N VAL A 170 12.28 6.06 1.42
CA VAL A 170 11.92 4.67 1.78
C VAL A 170 12.47 3.63 0.81
N LEU A 171 12.88 4.00 -0.40
CA LEU A 171 13.53 3.11 -1.35
C LEU A 171 14.96 2.78 -0.90
N LYS A 172 15.32 1.52 -1.03
CA LYS A 172 16.72 1.07 -0.90
C LYS A 172 17.57 1.65 -2.03
N PRO A 173 18.88 1.84 -1.82
CA PRO A 173 19.81 2.06 -2.94
C PRO A 173 19.65 0.95 -3.98
N GLY A 174 19.44 1.34 -5.24
CA GLY A 174 19.16 0.40 -6.33
C GLY A 174 17.72 -0.12 -6.41
N GLY A 175 16.82 0.33 -5.53
CA GLY A 175 15.39 0.05 -5.62
C GLY A 175 14.72 0.78 -6.78
N TYR A 176 13.54 0.35 -7.17
CA TYR A 176 12.80 0.84 -8.33
C TYR A 176 11.53 1.61 -7.95
N LEU A 177 11.22 2.63 -8.73
CA LEU A 177 9.92 3.29 -8.73
C LEU A 177 9.24 3.04 -10.08
N LEU A 178 8.15 2.28 -10.08
CA LEU A 178 7.26 2.14 -11.24
C LEU A 178 6.11 3.14 -11.11
N ARG A 179 6.01 4.06 -12.05
CA ARG A 179 4.96 5.06 -12.07
C ARG A 179 4.13 5.00 -13.32
N VAL A 180 2.81 5.05 -13.17
CA VAL A 180 1.83 5.15 -14.26
C VAL A 180 1.07 6.46 -14.12
N VAL A 181 1.02 7.23 -15.22
CA VAL A 181 0.32 8.52 -15.28
C VAL A 181 -0.58 8.57 -16.51
N PRO A 182 -1.69 9.33 -16.50
CA PRO A 182 -2.44 9.64 -17.71
C PRO A 182 -1.55 10.42 -18.69
N MET A 183 -1.74 10.17 -19.97
CA MET A 183 -1.17 10.99 -21.05
C MET A 183 -2.02 12.24 -21.27
#